data_1fd55862a84138d42fe7ea00e739f51c
#
_entry.id   1fd55862a84138d42fe7ea00e739f51c
#
_cell.length_a   1.000
_cell.length_b   1.000
_cell.length_c   1.000
_cell.angle_alpha   90.00
_cell.angle_beta   90.00
_cell.angle_gamma   90.00
#
_symmetry.space_group_name_H-M   'P 1'
#
loop_
_entity.id
_entity.type
_entity.pdbx_description
1 polymer ?
#
loop_
_entity_poly.entity_id
_entity_poly.type
_entity_poly.pdbx_seq_one_letter_code
_entity_poly.pdbx_strand_id
1 'polypeptide(L)'
;VSPVVTFVVAVLVTLGSSVLLVTRIERVGARLGFTEALLGLTTALAANSPEITSAITALARGQRDIGVSVVLGSNVFNLAALLGLGAIVAGRIDLHRRVIVFVGGVSLWIAATGLGAVTSVISPITSLAIVLFVFFPYAALCAWPGVVRRLGVPPRTTKWIQGAISDEESELATAIHPRRGDWRDGTVAIVALGVVVLASVVMEHSASSMGASLGWSSVVIGGVVLAGVTSLPNAVAAIYFASHGRGSVVLSEALNSNNLNVLAGFLVPAAVLGLGHPTPPDLVVAYFYAGLLLVALSVAYVGRGLGRLAGVVLVVGYGAFVIAVST
;
A
#
# COMPACT_ATOMS: atom_id res chain seq x y z
N VAL A 1 -12.09 -21.14 -22.18
CA VAL A 1 -12.75 -20.62 -20.96
C VAL A 1 -12.98 -19.12 -21.18
N SER A 2 -14.17 -18.60 -20.78
CA SER A 2 -14.47 -17.17 -20.91
C SER A 2 -13.46 -16.34 -20.10
N PRO A 3 -12.91 -15.23 -20.63
CA PRO A 3 -12.02 -14.36 -19.87
C PRO A 3 -12.61 -13.90 -18.52
N VAL A 4 -13.93 -13.70 -18.47
CA VAL A 4 -14.65 -13.35 -17.24
C VAL A 4 -14.54 -14.44 -16.18
N VAL A 5 -14.78 -15.70 -16.56
CA VAL A 5 -14.68 -16.84 -15.63
C VAL A 5 -13.24 -17.00 -15.15
N THR A 6 -12.27 -16.89 -16.06
CA THR A 6 -10.85 -16.95 -15.70
C THR A 6 -10.46 -15.83 -14.73
N PHE A 7 -10.93 -14.60 -14.98
CA PHE A 7 -10.71 -13.46 -14.09
C PHE A 7 -11.29 -13.72 -12.69
N VAL A 8 -12.56 -14.11 -12.59
CA VAL A 8 -13.22 -14.36 -11.30
C VAL A 8 -12.51 -15.47 -10.51
N VAL A 9 -12.16 -16.57 -11.17
CA VAL A 9 -11.40 -17.66 -10.51
C VAL A 9 -10.04 -17.18 -10.05
N ALA A 10 -9.31 -16.45 -10.89
CA ALA A 10 -8.00 -15.90 -10.54
C ALA A 10 -8.11 -14.93 -9.35
N VAL A 11 -9.12 -14.07 -9.31
CA VAL A 11 -9.41 -13.19 -8.16
C VAL A 11 -9.59 -14.00 -6.88
N LEU A 12 -10.49 -14.99 -6.88
CA LEU A 12 -10.77 -15.80 -5.68
C LEU A 12 -9.53 -16.55 -5.18
N VAL A 13 -8.74 -17.10 -6.10
CA VAL A 13 -7.48 -17.78 -5.77
C VAL A 13 -6.47 -16.80 -5.22
N THR A 14 -6.30 -15.63 -5.84
CA THR A 14 -5.39 -14.56 -5.38
C THR A 14 -5.76 -14.10 -3.97
N LEU A 15 -7.03 -13.75 -3.74
CA LEU A 15 -7.49 -13.28 -2.44
C LEU A 15 -7.33 -14.33 -1.35
N GLY A 16 -7.76 -15.58 -1.59
CA GLY A 16 -7.61 -16.66 -0.63
C GLY A 16 -6.15 -16.97 -0.29
N SER A 17 -5.29 -17.00 -1.31
CA SER A 17 -3.85 -17.24 -1.12
C SER A 17 -3.14 -16.07 -0.45
N SER A 18 -3.56 -14.82 -0.71
CA SER A 18 -3.01 -13.63 -0.04
C SER A 18 -3.33 -13.64 1.45
N VAL A 19 -4.56 -13.94 1.86
CA VAL A 19 -4.93 -14.07 3.27
C VAL A 19 -4.11 -15.17 3.95
N LEU A 20 -3.91 -16.31 3.29
CA LEU A 20 -3.07 -17.39 3.79
C LEU A 20 -1.61 -16.92 3.95
N LEU A 21 -1.06 -16.24 2.94
CA LEU A 21 0.30 -15.71 2.95
C LEU A 21 0.52 -14.75 4.12
N VAL A 22 -0.34 -13.74 4.28
CA VAL A 22 -0.28 -12.76 5.38
C VAL A 22 -0.27 -13.46 6.73
N THR A 23 -1.25 -14.37 6.96
CA THR A 23 -1.36 -15.09 8.23
C THR A 23 -0.10 -15.92 8.54
N ARG A 24 0.57 -16.48 7.52
CA ARG A 24 1.80 -17.27 7.74
C ARG A 24 3.01 -16.38 7.96
N ILE A 25 3.12 -15.25 7.26
CA ILE A 25 4.19 -14.26 7.48
C ILE A 25 4.11 -13.68 8.89
N GLU A 26 2.92 -13.36 9.40
CA GLU A 26 2.72 -12.93 10.79
C GLU A 26 3.27 -13.95 11.80
N ARG A 27 2.95 -15.24 11.63
CA ARG A 27 3.43 -16.31 12.50
C ARG A 27 4.94 -16.49 12.45
N VAL A 28 5.51 -16.42 11.25
CA VAL A 28 6.97 -16.50 11.04
C VAL A 28 7.67 -15.31 11.68
N GLY A 29 7.17 -14.08 11.46
CA GLY A 29 7.72 -12.87 12.07
C GLY A 29 7.66 -12.88 13.59
N ALA A 30 6.54 -13.34 14.18
CA ALA A 30 6.41 -13.53 15.62
C ALA A 30 7.41 -14.55 16.18
N ARG A 31 7.71 -15.61 15.42
CA ARG A 31 8.75 -16.58 15.80
C ARG A 31 10.16 -15.98 15.75
N LEU A 32 10.43 -15.15 14.73
CA LEU A 32 11.73 -14.50 14.56
C LEU A 32 11.92 -13.32 15.52
N GLY A 33 10.89 -12.95 16.31
CA GLY A 33 10.95 -11.86 17.27
C GLY A 33 10.94 -10.49 16.61
N PHE A 34 10.23 -10.35 15.48
CA PHE A 34 10.03 -9.05 14.84
C PHE A 34 9.30 -8.09 15.78
N THR A 35 9.67 -6.81 15.74
CA THR A 35 8.88 -5.73 16.36
C THR A 35 7.52 -5.63 15.67
N GLU A 36 6.52 -5.05 16.33
CA GLU A 36 5.19 -4.87 15.74
C GLU A 36 5.26 -4.02 14.47
N ALA A 37 6.09 -2.98 14.46
CA ALA A 37 6.31 -2.14 13.28
C ALA A 37 6.94 -2.90 12.10
N LEU A 38 7.95 -3.75 12.36
CA LEU A 38 8.56 -4.59 11.32
C LEU A 38 7.59 -5.67 10.84
N LEU A 39 6.80 -6.24 11.76
CA LEU A 39 5.76 -7.20 11.44
C LEU A 39 4.70 -6.55 10.53
N GLY A 40 4.26 -5.33 10.86
CA GLY A 40 3.35 -4.55 10.02
C GLY A 40 3.89 -4.31 8.60
N LEU A 41 5.17 -3.93 8.46
CA LEU A 41 5.81 -3.76 7.15
C LEU A 41 5.87 -5.07 6.34
N THR A 42 6.23 -6.18 6.97
CA THR A 42 6.35 -7.47 6.28
C THR A 42 4.99 -8.03 5.89
N THR A 43 3.98 -7.86 6.71
CA THR A 43 2.60 -8.26 6.39
C THR A 43 1.96 -7.36 5.33
N ALA A 44 2.24 -6.04 5.35
CA ALA A 44 1.81 -5.14 4.29
C ALA A 44 2.44 -5.53 2.94
N LEU A 45 3.73 -5.90 2.91
CA LEU A 45 4.38 -6.39 1.68
C LEU A 45 3.71 -7.69 1.18
N ALA A 46 3.39 -8.61 2.08
CA ALA A 46 2.69 -9.84 1.74
C ALA A 46 1.26 -9.57 1.22
N ALA A 47 0.53 -8.68 1.87
CA ALA A 47 -0.82 -8.28 1.46
C ALA A 47 -0.85 -7.61 0.08
N ASN A 48 0.18 -6.81 -0.24
CA ASN A 48 0.32 -6.11 -1.51
C ASN A 48 0.92 -6.98 -2.65
N SER A 49 1.23 -8.25 -2.39
CA SER A 49 1.79 -9.14 -3.42
C SER A 49 0.93 -9.21 -4.70
N PRO A 50 -0.42 -9.19 -4.63
CA PRO A 50 -1.26 -9.17 -5.84
C PRO A 50 -1.07 -7.91 -6.67
N GLU A 51 -1.07 -6.72 -6.06
CA GLU A 51 -0.86 -5.44 -6.71
C GLU A 51 0.52 -5.36 -7.36
N ILE A 52 1.54 -5.69 -6.56
CA ILE A 52 2.94 -5.67 -7.01
C ILE A 52 3.12 -6.62 -8.19
N THR A 53 2.59 -7.83 -8.11
CA THR A 53 2.71 -8.82 -9.20
C THR A 53 1.95 -8.37 -10.45
N SER A 54 0.73 -7.87 -10.31
CA SER A 54 -0.06 -7.38 -11.45
C SER A 54 0.63 -6.21 -12.14
N ALA A 55 1.17 -5.26 -11.37
CA ALA A 55 1.90 -4.11 -11.89
C ALA A 55 3.19 -4.52 -12.61
N ILE A 56 3.99 -5.41 -12.01
CA ILE A 56 5.21 -5.94 -12.64
C ILE A 56 4.87 -6.67 -13.95
N THR A 57 3.81 -7.48 -13.95
CA THR A 57 3.36 -8.22 -15.13
C THR A 57 2.96 -7.27 -16.26
N ALA A 58 2.17 -6.25 -15.95
CA ALA A 58 1.76 -5.25 -16.94
C ALA A 58 2.97 -4.46 -17.49
N LEU A 59 3.87 -3.98 -16.63
CA LEU A 59 5.08 -3.26 -17.03
C LEU A 59 6.00 -4.13 -17.88
N ALA A 60 6.22 -5.39 -17.51
CA ALA A 60 7.05 -6.34 -18.28
C ALA A 60 6.47 -6.65 -19.67
N ARG A 61 5.17 -6.48 -19.85
CA ARG A 61 4.48 -6.61 -21.15
C ARG A 61 4.40 -5.31 -21.94
N GLY A 62 5.03 -4.24 -21.44
CA GLY A 62 4.96 -2.92 -22.05
C GLY A 62 3.63 -2.19 -21.88
N GLN A 63 2.74 -2.70 -21.02
CA GLN A 63 1.44 -2.09 -20.69
C GLN A 63 1.61 -1.08 -19.55
N ARG A 64 2.36 -0.01 -19.82
CA ARG A 64 2.76 0.98 -18.82
C ARG A 64 1.56 1.55 -18.05
N ASP A 65 0.54 2.02 -18.76
CA ASP A 65 -0.61 2.70 -18.16
C ASP A 65 -1.34 1.76 -17.17
N ILE A 66 -1.43 0.45 -17.50
CA ILE A 66 -1.99 -0.53 -16.57
C ILE A 66 -1.07 -0.68 -15.36
N GLY A 67 0.24 -0.86 -15.55
CA GLY A 67 1.18 -1.08 -14.46
C GLY A 67 1.26 0.09 -13.48
N VAL A 68 1.38 1.32 -13.98
CA VAL A 68 1.38 2.54 -13.17
C VAL A 68 0.05 2.70 -12.44
N SER A 69 -1.07 2.51 -13.16
CA SER A 69 -2.41 2.70 -12.61
C SER A 69 -2.80 1.66 -11.57
N VAL A 70 -2.36 0.40 -11.69
CA VAL A 70 -2.59 -0.63 -10.66
C VAL A 70 -2.02 -0.16 -9.33
N VAL A 71 -0.75 0.28 -9.31
CA VAL A 71 -0.08 0.69 -8.07
C VAL A 71 -0.67 1.97 -7.51
N LEU A 72 -0.72 3.02 -8.31
CA LEU A 72 -1.17 4.32 -7.81
C LEU A 72 -2.67 4.35 -7.57
N GLY A 73 -3.46 3.61 -8.36
CA GLY A 73 -4.89 3.43 -8.16
C GLY A 73 -5.20 2.63 -6.89
N SER A 74 -4.43 1.55 -6.60
CA SER A 74 -4.52 0.86 -5.31
C SER A 74 -4.23 1.80 -4.15
N ASN A 75 -3.26 2.69 -4.29
CA ASN A 75 -2.95 3.68 -3.27
C ASN A 75 -4.08 4.69 -3.07
N VAL A 76 -4.73 5.16 -4.15
CA VAL A 76 -5.94 5.99 -4.06
C VAL A 76 -7.08 5.23 -3.39
N PHE A 77 -7.30 3.98 -3.78
CA PHE A 77 -8.30 3.10 -3.17
C PHE A 77 -8.03 2.87 -1.68
N ASN A 78 -6.78 2.58 -1.29
CA ASN A 78 -6.39 2.38 0.10
C ASN A 78 -6.68 3.62 0.96
N LEU A 79 -6.39 4.83 0.48
CA LEU A 79 -6.73 6.06 1.21
C LEU A 79 -8.24 6.21 1.42
N ALA A 80 -9.05 5.85 0.44
CA ALA A 80 -10.50 5.93 0.55
C ALA A 80 -11.10 4.78 1.36
N ALA A 81 -10.66 3.55 1.09
CA ALA A 81 -11.23 2.36 1.72
C ALA A 81 -10.71 2.17 3.14
N LEU A 82 -9.39 2.25 3.37
CA LEU A 82 -8.85 2.07 4.70
C LEU A 82 -9.14 3.28 5.58
N LEU A 83 -8.64 4.46 5.19
CA LEU A 83 -8.80 5.65 6.02
C LEU A 83 -10.22 6.22 5.93
N GLY A 84 -10.79 6.29 4.72
CA GLY A 84 -12.11 6.87 4.50
C GLY A 84 -13.24 6.04 5.12
N LEU A 85 -13.43 4.79 4.67
CA LEU A 85 -14.46 3.91 5.24
C LEU A 85 -14.16 3.55 6.69
N GLY A 86 -12.87 3.34 7.05
CA GLY A 86 -12.46 3.11 8.44
C GLY A 86 -12.92 4.23 9.38
N ALA A 87 -12.72 5.50 8.99
CA ALA A 87 -13.17 6.66 9.78
C ALA A 87 -14.69 6.79 9.85
N ILE A 88 -15.40 6.44 8.78
CA ILE A 88 -16.88 6.44 8.76
C ILE A 88 -17.42 5.39 9.72
N VAL A 89 -16.87 4.17 9.68
CA VAL A 89 -17.32 3.03 10.53
C VAL A 89 -16.96 3.26 11.99
N ALA A 90 -15.72 3.64 12.28
CA ALA A 90 -15.29 3.92 13.66
C ALA A 90 -15.97 5.18 14.25
N GLY A 91 -16.47 6.07 13.39
CA GLY A 91 -16.94 7.40 13.79
C GLY A 91 -15.81 8.39 13.99
N ARG A 92 -14.72 7.96 14.63
CA ARG A 92 -13.46 8.70 14.78
C ARG A 92 -12.29 7.71 14.96
N ILE A 93 -11.20 8.01 14.31
CA ILE A 93 -9.90 7.36 14.48
C ILE A 93 -8.98 8.38 15.14
N ASP A 94 -8.64 8.18 16.41
CA ASP A 94 -7.66 9.01 17.11
C ASP A 94 -6.25 8.57 16.76
N LEU A 95 -5.37 9.55 16.48
CA LEU A 95 -4.02 9.30 15.97
C LEU A 95 -2.99 10.17 16.72
N HIS A 96 -1.84 9.58 17.00
CA HIS A 96 -0.72 10.32 17.57
C HIS A 96 -0.08 11.23 16.52
N ARG A 97 0.04 12.53 16.80
CA ARG A 97 0.69 13.48 15.86
C ARG A 97 2.08 13.06 15.44
N ARG A 98 2.83 12.41 16.33
CA ARG A 98 4.20 11.94 16.02
C ARG A 98 4.17 10.84 14.95
N VAL A 99 3.20 9.92 15.01
CA VAL A 99 3.01 8.87 14.00
C VAL A 99 2.63 9.51 12.66
N ILE A 100 1.67 10.44 12.65
CA ILE A 100 1.26 11.14 11.43
C ILE A 100 2.45 11.86 10.78
N VAL A 101 3.29 12.55 11.56
CA VAL A 101 4.47 13.27 11.02
C VAL A 101 5.55 12.30 10.58
N PHE A 102 5.82 11.24 11.34
CA PHE A 102 6.90 10.30 11.06
C PHE A 102 6.56 9.42 9.85
N VAL A 103 5.50 8.62 9.94
CA VAL A 103 5.08 7.71 8.86
C VAL A 103 4.55 8.50 7.67
N GLY A 104 3.71 9.52 7.91
CA GLY A 104 3.16 10.38 6.87
C GLY A 104 4.22 11.19 6.14
N GLY A 105 5.28 11.66 6.84
CA GLY A 105 6.42 12.32 6.21
C GLY A 105 7.18 11.41 5.25
N VAL A 106 7.42 10.16 5.65
CA VAL A 106 8.01 9.13 4.76
C VAL A 106 7.10 8.90 3.54
N SER A 107 5.80 8.78 3.77
CA SER A 107 4.82 8.53 2.70
C SER A 107 4.73 9.70 1.71
N LEU A 108 4.74 10.95 2.20
CA LEU A 108 4.77 12.14 1.33
C LEU A 108 6.06 12.20 0.50
N TRP A 109 7.20 11.86 1.11
CA TRP A 109 8.47 11.81 0.40
C TRP A 109 8.45 10.77 -0.72
N ILE A 110 7.97 9.56 -0.43
CA ILE A 110 7.86 8.47 -1.40
C ILE A 110 6.86 8.84 -2.52
N ALA A 111 5.70 9.39 -2.15
CA ALA A 111 4.69 9.81 -3.12
C ALA A 111 5.19 10.95 -4.04
N ALA A 112 5.87 11.96 -3.47
CA ALA A 112 6.43 13.06 -4.25
C ALA A 112 7.54 12.58 -5.22
N THR A 113 8.40 11.66 -4.74
CA THR A 113 9.44 11.06 -5.58
C THR A 113 8.83 10.16 -6.67
N GLY A 114 7.79 9.38 -6.33
CA GLY A 114 7.03 8.58 -7.29
C GLY A 114 6.35 9.46 -8.35
N LEU A 115 5.74 10.57 -7.95
CA LEU A 115 5.18 11.57 -8.87
C LEU A 115 6.28 12.13 -9.79
N GLY A 116 7.46 12.45 -9.27
CA GLY A 116 8.62 12.87 -10.06
C GLY A 116 9.04 11.83 -11.12
N ALA A 117 8.94 10.54 -10.81
CA ALA A 117 9.20 9.48 -11.78
C ALA A 117 8.10 9.37 -12.85
N VAL A 118 6.82 9.45 -12.46
CA VAL A 118 5.70 9.41 -13.41
C VAL A 118 5.74 10.58 -14.37
N THR A 119 6.04 11.78 -13.86
CA THR A 119 6.15 13.01 -14.68
C THR A 119 7.43 13.09 -15.50
N SER A 120 8.34 12.12 -15.37
CA SER A 120 9.68 12.10 -16.00
C SER A 120 10.59 13.29 -15.60
N VAL A 121 10.27 13.99 -14.50
CA VAL A 121 11.13 15.03 -13.89
C VAL A 121 12.37 14.40 -13.27
N ILE A 122 12.20 13.20 -12.69
CA ILE A 122 13.29 12.42 -12.09
C ILE A 122 13.30 11.04 -12.78
N SER A 123 14.48 10.53 -13.12
CA SER A 123 14.58 9.19 -13.71
C SER A 123 14.09 8.12 -12.71
N PRO A 124 13.52 6.98 -13.16
CA PRO A 124 13.08 5.92 -12.27
C PRO A 124 14.21 5.37 -11.37
N ILE A 125 15.42 5.24 -11.88
CA ILE A 125 16.60 4.79 -11.11
C ILE A 125 16.95 5.81 -10.01
N THR A 126 16.97 7.09 -10.35
CA THR A 126 17.23 8.16 -9.38
C THR A 126 16.12 8.21 -8.32
N SER A 127 14.85 8.09 -8.73
CA SER A 127 13.71 8.04 -7.84
C SER A 127 13.81 6.85 -6.87
N LEU A 128 14.16 5.67 -7.38
CA LEU A 128 14.39 4.49 -6.57
C LEU A 128 15.50 4.73 -5.52
N ALA A 129 16.63 5.29 -5.92
CA ALA A 129 17.74 5.60 -5.01
C ALA A 129 17.32 6.60 -3.92
N ILE A 130 16.58 7.66 -4.27
CA ILE A 130 16.04 8.66 -3.33
C ILE A 130 15.07 8.02 -2.34
N VAL A 131 14.17 7.14 -2.82
CA VAL A 131 13.21 6.45 -1.95
C VAL A 131 13.93 5.48 -1.02
N LEU A 132 14.86 4.68 -1.52
CA LEU A 132 15.63 3.74 -0.71
C LEU A 132 16.45 4.46 0.37
N PHE A 133 17.00 5.64 0.09
CA PHE A 133 17.73 6.46 1.05
C PHE A 133 16.87 6.88 2.26
N VAL A 134 15.57 7.03 2.10
CA VAL A 134 14.64 7.33 3.20
C VAL A 134 14.00 6.07 3.78
N PHE A 135 13.60 5.14 2.92
CA PHE A 135 12.87 3.94 3.32
C PHE A 135 13.75 2.95 4.13
N PHE A 136 15.02 2.75 3.76
CA PHE A 136 15.90 1.86 4.52
C PHE A 136 16.15 2.33 5.96
N PRO A 137 16.50 3.60 6.23
CA PRO A 137 16.56 4.10 7.61
C PRO A 137 15.24 3.95 8.35
N TYR A 138 14.10 4.24 7.71
CA TYR A 138 12.78 4.03 8.30
C TYR A 138 12.55 2.56 8.69
N ALA A 139 12.75 1.63 7.77
CA ALA A 139 12.61 0.20 8.03
C ALA A 139 13.60 -0.32 9.10
N ALA A 140 14.83 0.21 9.12
CA ALA A 140 15.82 -0.10 10.15
C ALA A 140 15.39 0.40 11.53
N LEU A 141 14.76 1.56 11.62
CA LEU A 141 14.19 2.10 12.86
C LEU A 141 12.99 1.25 13.34
N CYS A 142 12.15 0.79 12.44
CA CYS A 142 11.07 -0.14 12.74
C CYS A 142 11.61 -1.49 13.27
N ALA A 143 12.70 -2.01 12.66
CA ALA A 143 13.29 -3.27 13.07
C ALA A 143 14.09 -3.18 14.38
N TRP A 144 14.82 -2.08 14.58
CA TRP A 144 15.72 -1.86 15.72
C TRP A 144 15.57 -0.43 16.28
N PRO A 145 14.55 -0.15 17.09
CA PRO A 145 14.31 1.22 17.62
C PRO A 145 15.51 1.82 18.37
N GLY A 146 16.39 0.96 18.89
CA GLY A 146 17.62 1.38 19.59
C GLY A 146 18.72 1.94 18.68
N VAL A 147 18.65 1.70 17.36
CA VAL A 147 19.67 2.13 16.39
C VAL A 147 19.83 3.64 16.35
N VAL A 148 18.75 4.39 16.58
CA VAL A 148 18.75 5.86 16.58
C VAL A 148 19.77 6.46 17.55
N ARG A 149 20.05 5.76 18.68
CA ARG A 149 21.05 6.20 19.67
C ARG A 149 22.49 6.12 19.14
N ARG A 150 22.73 5.25 18.15
CA ARG A 150 24.07 5.02 17.55
C ARG A 150 24.36 5.98 16.40
N LEU A 151 23.34 6.68 15.88
CA LEU A 151 23.45 7.56 14.73
C LEU A 151 23.98 8.97 15.08
N GLY A 152 24.33 9.26 16.35
CA GLY A 152 24.83 10.58 16.77
C GLY A 152 23.81 11.71 16.62
N VAL A 153 22.52 11.38 16.51
CA VAL A 153 21.44 12.36 16.35
C VAL A 153 21.24 13.13 17.67
N PRO A 154 20.90 14.44 17.63
CA PRO A 154 20.66 15.22 18.84
C PRO A 154 19.63 14.56 19.78
N PRO A 155 19.85 14.65 21.13
CA PRO A 155 19.00 13.91 22.09
C PRO A 155 17.51 14.25 22.00
N ARG A 156 17.15 15.47 21.60
CA ARG A 156 15.75 15.89 21.39
C ARG A 156 15.12 15.14 20.21
N THR A 157 15.83 15.04 19.08
CA THR A 157 15.38 14.32 17.88
C THR A 157 15.31 12.81 18.14
N THR A 158 16.32 12.26 18.84
CA THR A 158 16.32 10.84 19.26
C THR A 158 15.09 10.50 20.09
N LYS A 159 14.77 11.32 21.12
CA LYS A 159 13.58 11.13 21.96
C LYS A 159 12.28 11.25 21.15
N TRP A 160 12.24 12.19 20.18
CA TRP A 160 11.06 12.37 19.35
C TRP A 160 10.81 11.18 18.43
N ILE A 161 11.86 10.69 17.72
CA ILE A 161 11.79 9.51 16.85
C ILE A 161 11.41 8.26 17.65
N GLN A 162 12.05 8.02 18.80
CA GLN A 162 11.71 6.89 19.66
C GLN A 162 10.27 6.97 20.17
N GLY A 163 9.79 8.17 20.50
CA GLY A 163 8.41 8.39 20.87
C GLY A 163 7.44 8.09 19.71
N ALA A 164 7.77 8.49 18.48
CA ALA A 164 6.95 8.18 17.30
C ALA A 164 6.86 6.68 17.03
N ILE A 165 7.99 5.98 17.10
CA ILE A 165 8.04 4.50 16.92
C ILE A 165 7.28 3.79 18.04
N SER A 166 7.46 4.22 19.30
CA SER A 166 6.74 3.62 20.43
C SER A 166 5.22 3.87 20.36
N ASP A 167 4.82 5.06 19.89
CA ASP A 167 3.40 5.38 19.66
C ASP A 167 2.84 4.46 18.54
N GLU A 168 3.57 4.29 17.43
CA GLU A 168 3.21 3.38 16.32
C GLU A 168 3.14 1.91 16.77
N GLU A 169 4.16 1.42 17.49
CA GLU A 169 4.17 0.07 18.04
C GLU A 169 2.98 -0.17 18.97
N SER A 170 2.64 0.79 19.82
CA SER A 170 1.49 0.67 20.72
C SER A 170 0.16 0.60 19.96
N GLU A 171 0.03 1.32 18.84
CA GLU A 171 -1.12 1.26 17.96
C GLU A 171 -1.22 -0.12 17.28
N LEU A 172 -0.12 -0.64 16.74
CA LEU A 172 -0.06 -1.93 16.06
C LEU A 172 -0.25 -3.12 17.02
N ALA A 173 0.35 -3.07 18.20
CA ALA A 173 0.24 -4.13 19.22
C ALA A 173 -1.21 -4.43 19.65
N THR A 174 -2.12 -3.48 19.50
CA THR A 174 -3.55 -3.71 19.76
C THR A 174 -4.23 -4.59 18.70
N ALA A 175 -3.62 -4.73 17.53
CA ALA A 175 -4.22 -5.40 16.36
C ALA A 175 -3.62 -6.77 16.07
N ILE A 176 -2.31 -6.93 16.26
CA ILE A 176 -1.55 -8.08 15.81
C ILE A 176 -1.15 -8.94 17.02
N HIS A 177 -1.78 -10.10 17.17
CA HIS A 177 -1.44 -11.08 18.20
C HIS A 177 -1.23 -12.46 17.55
N PRO A 178 -0.22 -12.63 16.67
CA PRO A 178 -0.01 -13.88 15.99
C PRO A 178 0.49 -14.96 16.98
N ARG A 179 -0.02 -16.18 16.82
CA ARG A 179 0.61 -17.35 17.45
C ARG A 179 2.00 -17.54 16.86
N ARG A 180 2.99 -17.91 17.67
CA ARG A 180 4.33 -18.25 17.18
C ARG A 180 4.24 -19.39 16.17
N GLY A 181 4.78 -19.16 14.97
CA GLY A 181 4.78 -20.11 13.89
C GLY A 181 5.84 -21.22 14.06
N ASP A 182 5.76 -22.19 13.17
CA ASP A 182 6.78 -23.23 13.00
C ASP A 182 7.45 -23.14 11.61
N TRP A 183 8.34 -24.08 11.26
CA TRP A 183 8.99 -24.10 9.94
C TRP A 183 7.99 -24.37 8.80
N ARG A 184 6.88 -25.04 9.08
CA ARG A 184 5.81 -25.34 8.12
C ARG A 184 5.11 -24.05 7.71
N ASP A 185 4.96 -23.10 8.62
CA ASP A 185 4.38 -21.78 8.27
C ASP A 185 5.24 -21.07 7.23
N GLY A 186 6.57 -21.15 7.31
CA GLY A 186 7.48 -20.63 6.29
C GLY A 186 7.30 -21.32 4.92
N THR A 187 7.21 -22.65 4.91
CA THR A 187 6.97 -23.40 3.67
C THR A 187 5.62 -23.06 3.07
N VAL A 188 4.56 -23.01 3.89
CA VAL A 188 3.23 -22.61 3.42
C VAL A 188 3.21 -21.19 2.90
N ALA A 189 3.95 -20.25 3.54
CA ALA A 189 4.07 -18.87 3.05
C ALA A 189 4.72 -18.83 1.66
N ILE A 190 5.79 -19.57 1.43
CA ILE A 190 6.46 -19.63 0.11
C ILE A 190 5.52 -20.20 -0.95
N VAL A 191 4.81 -21.27 -0.65
CA VAL A 191 3.83 -21.86 -1.59
C VAL A 191 2.69 -20.89 -1.86
N ALA A 192 2.14 -20.27 -0.80
CA ALA A 192 1.08 -19.28 -0.94
C ALA A 192 1.52 -18.08 -1.80
N LEU A 193 2.75 -17.57 -1.61
CA LEU A 193 3.31 -16.52 -2.44
C LEU A 193 3.40 -16.95 -3.92
N GLY A 194 3.87 -18.18 -4.18
CA GLY A 194 3.90 -18.72 -5.55
C GLY A 194 2.51 -18.77 -6.19
N VAL A 195 1.49 -19.18 -5.43
CA VAL A 195 0.09 -19.19 -5.92
C VAL A 195 -0.43 -17.77 -6.14
N VAL A 196 -0.16 -16.82 -5.23
CA VAL A 196 -0.53 -15.39 -5.41
C VAL A 196 0.09 -14.85 -6.70
N VAL A 197 1.38 -15.07 -6.91
CA VAL A 197 2.08 -14.59 -8.13
C VAL A 197 1.43 -15.16 -9.39
N LEU A 198 1.27 -16.48 -9.47
CA LEU A 198 0.68 -17.12 -10.65
C LEU A 198 -0.77 -16.66 -10.90
N ALA A 199 -1.57 -16.62 -9.85
CA ALA A 199 -2.97 -16.20 -9.97
C ALA A 199 -3.09 -14.71 -10.34
N SER A 200 -2.22 -13.83 -9.81
CA SER A 200 -2.20 -12.40 -10.15
C SER A 200 -1.78 -12.16 -11.60
N VAL A 201 -0.84 -12.94 -12.14
CA VAL A 201 -0.49 -12.91 -13.57
C VAL A 201 -1.69 -13.27 -14.44
N VAL A 202 -2.42 -14.35 -14.09
CA VAL A 202 -3.63 -14.76 -14.81
C VAL A 202 -4.73 -13.71 -14.68
N MET A 203 -4.89 -13.13 -13.51
CA MET A 203 -5.88 -12.07 -13.22
C MET A 203 -5.62 -10.83 -14.06
N GLU A 204 -4.38 -10.32 -14.09
CA GLU A 204 -3.98 -9.17 -14.90
C GLU A 204 -4.24 -9.44 -16.40
N HIS A 205 -3.82 -10.59 -16.88
CA HIS A 205 -4.01 -10.99 -18.28
C HIS A 205 -5.49 -11.03 -18.68
N SER A 206 -6.31 -11.61 -17.81
CA SER A 206 -7.76 -11.72 -18.05
C SER A 206 -8.44 -10.35 -17.98
N ALA A 207 -8.07 -9.50 -17.03
CA ALA A 207 -8.58 -8.12 -16.92
C ALA A 207 -8.22 -7.28 -18.15
N SER A 208 -6.98 -7.35 -18.61
CA SER A 208 -6.50 -6.65 -19.80
C SER A 208 -7.27 -7.11 -21.06
N SER A 209 -7.45 -8.42 -21.21
CA SER A 209 -8.23 -9.00 -22.32
C SER A 209 -9.70 -8.59 -22.30
N MET A 210 -10.34 -8.61 -21.12
CA MET A 210 -11.73 -8.16 -20.93
C MET A 210 -11.88 -6.67 -21.24
N GLY A 211 -10.98 -5.85 -20.71
CA GLY A 211 -10.99 -4.41 -20.93
C GLY A 211 -10.88 -4.06 -22.42
N ALA A 212 -9.99 -4.72 -23.14
CA ALA A 212 -9.85 -4.56 -24.58
C ALA A 212 -11.14 -4.93 -25.34
N SER A 213 -11.84 -6.01 -24.92
CA SER A 213 -13.09 -6.43 -25.54
C SER A 213 -14.27 -5.50 -25.22
N LEU A 214 -14.24 -4.81 -24.08
CA LEU A 214 -15.27 -3.88 -23.62
C LEU A 214 -14.98 -2.41 -24.00
N GLY A 215 -13.83 -2.15 -24.62
CA GLY A 215 -13.40 -0.80 -24.97
C GLY A 215 -12.99 0.05 -23.77
N TRP A 216 -12.62 -0.56 -22.63
CA TRP A 216 -12.17 0.17 -21.45
C TRP A 216 -10.75 0.68 -21.62
N SER A 217 -10.48 1.86 -21.08
CA SER A 217 -9.10 2.39 -21.08
C SER A 217 -8.18 1.56 -20.17
N SER A 218 -6.89 1.53 -20.50
CA SER A 218 -5.87 0.86 -19.70
C SER A 218 -5.83 1.33 -18.24
N VAL A 219 -6.10 2.63 -18.02
CA VAL A 219 -6.15 3.23 -16.68
C VAL A 219 -7.36 2.76 -15.87
N VAL A 220 -8.52 2.58 -16.51
CA VAL A 220 -9.70 1.99 -15.84
C VAL A 220 -9.43 0.54 -15.46
N ILE A 221 -8.81 -0.24 -16.35
CA ILE A 221 -8.45 -1.63 -16.07
C ILE A 221 -7.47 -1.71 -14.88
N GLY A 222 -6.40 -0.95 -14.92
CA GLY A 222 -5.37 -0.92 -13.88
C GLY A 222 -5.87 -0.24 -12.61
N GLY A 223 -6.27 1.02 -12.70
CA GLY A 223 -6.51 1.90 -11.56
C GLY A 223 -7.84 1.72 -10.86
N VAL A 224 -8.83 1.10 -11.50
CA VAL A 224 -10.14 0.86 -10.90
C VAL A 224 -10.40 -0.64 -10.71
N VAL A 225 -10.30 -1.44 -11.78
CA VAL A 225 -10.68 -2.85 -11.71
C VAL A 225 -9.63 -3.67 -10.94
N LEU A 226 -8.39 -3.69 -11.42
CA LEU A 226 -7.32 -4.45 -10.76
C LEU A 226 -7.02 -3.87 -9.38
N ALA A 227 -6.79 -2.57 -9.29
CA ALA A 227 -6.53 -1.88 -8.03
C ALA A 227 -7.62 -2.14 -6.98
N GLY A 228 -8.89 -1.98 -7.33
CA GLY A 228 -10.01 -2.21 -6.42
C GLY A 228 -10.09 -3.67 -5.94
N VAL A 229 -9.96 -4.63 -6.87
CA VAL A 229 -10.07 -6.06 -6.55
C VAL A 229 -8.90 -6.53 -5.68
N THR A 230 -7.67 -6.17 -6.02
CA THR A 230 -6.49 -6.60 -5.28
C THR A 230 -6.43 -6.01 -3.87
N SER A 231 -6.93 -4.78 -3.69
CA SER A 231 -6.95 -4.09 -2.39
C SER A 231 -8.19 -4.41 -1.52
N LEU A 232 -9.12 -5.26 -1.99
CA LEU A 232 -10.28 -5.66 -1.17
C LEU A 232 -9.91 -6.28 0.18
N PRO A 233 -8.89 -7.16 0.31
CA PRO A 233 -8.50 -7.71 1.61
C PRO A 233 -8.11 -6.63 2.60
N ASN A 234 -7.35 -5.62 2.14
CA ASN A 234 -6.92 -4.49 2.95
C ASN A 234 -8.13 -3.68 3.44
N ALA A 235 -9.12 -3.43 2.56
CA ALA A 235 -10.35 -2.73 2.92
C ALA A 235 -11.17 -3.49 3.96
N VAL A 236 -11.31 -4.82 3.81
CA VAL A 236 -12.01 -5.67 4.78
C VAL A 236 -11.31 -5.66 6.14
N ALA A 237 -9.97 -5.79 6.16
CA ALA A 237 -9.18 -5.72 7.38
C ALA A 237 -9.34 -4.36 8.08
N ALA A 238 -9.28 -3.26 7.34
CA ALA A 238 -9.44 -1.91 7.88
C ALA A 238 -10.83 -1.67 8.49
N ILE A 239 -11.89 -2.12 7.82
CA ILE A 239 -13.27 -2.04 8.35
C ILE A 239 -13.39 -2.89 9.62
N TYR A 240 -12.80 -4.07 9.65
CA TYR A 240 -12.77 -4.93 10.82
C TYR A 240 -12.08 -4.25 12.01
N PHE A 241 -10.86 -3.73 11.83
CA PHE A 241 -10.13 -3.01 12.88
C PHE A 241 -10.88 -1.77 13.35
N ALA A 242 -11.41 -0.98 12.44
CA ALA A 242 -12.18 0.22 12.74
C ALA A 242 -13.44 -0.09 13.57
N SER A 243 -14.19 -1.15 13.22
CA SER A 243 -15.40 -1.56 13.94
C SER A 243 -15.13 -2.11 15.34
N HIS A 244 -13.90 -2.57 15.63
CA HIS A 244 -13.48 -3.08 16.93
C HIS A 244 -12.67 -2.06 17.76
N GLY A 245 -12.74 -0.77 17.42
CA GLY A 245 -12.07 0.31 18.16
C GLY A 245 -10.55 0.37 17.95
N ARG A 246 -10.02 -0.29 16.91
CA ARG A 246 -8.58 -0.35 16.56
C ARG A 246 -8.25 0.50 15.35
N GLY A 247 -8.92 1.64 15.23
CA GLY A 247 -8.81 2.49 14.04
C GLY A 247 -7.43 3.10 13.84
N SER A 248 -6.63 3.28 14.90
CA SER A 248 -5.27 3.84 14.82
C SER A 248 -4.34 3.02 13.92
N VAL A 249 -4.47 1.68 13.95
CA VAL A 249 -3.70 0.75 13.09
C VAL A 249 -3.89 1.03 11.61
N VAL A 250 -5.11 1.47 11.25
CA VAL A 250 -5.51 1.63 9.84
C VAL A 250 -4.67 2.69 9.12
N LEU A 251 -4.20 3.73 9.83
CA LEU A 251 -3.32 4.75 9.23
C LEU A 251 -1.96 4.15 8.85
N SER A 252 -1.28 3.50 9.80
CA SER A 252 0.04 2.90 9.56
C SER A 252 -0.04 1.82 8.48
N GLU A 253 -1.10 1.00 8.50
CA GLU A 253 -1.35 -0.02 7.48
C GLU A 253 -1.53 0.60 6.09
N ALA A 254 -2.39 1.62 5.95
CA ALA A 254 -2.62 2.29 4.68
C ALA A 254 -1.36 2.96 4.13
N LEU A 255 -0.61 3.67 4.99
CA LEU A 255 0.60 4.38 4.57
C LEU A 255 1.74 3.42 4.22
N ASN A 256 1.97 2.39 5.03
CA ASN A 256 3.01 1.39 4.78
C ASN A 256 2.70 0.55 3.53
N SER A 257 1.43 0.17 3.32
CA SER A 257 0.96 -0.47 2.11
C SER A 257 1.25 0.40 0.87
N ASN A 258 0.86 1.68 0.91
CA ASN A 258 1.09 2.61 -0.18
C ASN A 258 2.58 2.86 -0.47
N ASN A 259 3.41 2.95 0.58
CA ASN A 259 4.86 3.10 0.45
C ASN A 259 5.49 1.90 -0.26
N LEU A 260 5.11 0.68 0.14
CA LEU A 260 5.61 -0.55 -0.45
C LEU A 260 5.11 -0.75 -1.88
N ASN A 261 3.88 -0.36 -2.17
CA ASN A 261 3.34 -0.36 -3.53
C ASN A 261 4.17 0.54 -4.45
N VAL A 262 4.45 1.80 -4.04
CA VAL A 262 5.29 2.71 -4.84
C VAL A 262 6.71 2.16 -4.98
N LEU A 263 7.31 1.67 -3.89
CA LEU A 263 8.68 1.16 -3.91
C LEU A 263 8.79 -0.12 -4.75
N ALA A 264 8.07 -1.18 -4.36
CA ALA A 264 8.23 -2.52 -4.93
C ALA A 264 7.39 -2.76 -6.20
N GLY A 265 6.18 -2.19 -6.25
CA GLY A 265 5.27 -2.35 -7.39
C GLY A 265 5.53 -1.39 -8.54
N PHE A 266 6.10 -0.20 -8.25
CA PHE A 266 6.30 0.82 -9.26
C PHE A 266 7.79 1.13 -9.52
N LEU A 267 8.53 1.66 -8.52
CA LEU A 267 9.90 2.17 -8.75
C LEU A 267 10.92 1.08 -9.07
N VAL A 268 10.84 -0.09 -8.41
CA VAL A 268 11.75 -1.21 -8.70
C VAL A 268 11.58 -1.71 -10.13
N PRO A 269 10.38 -2.09 -10.60
CA PRO A 269 10.23 -2.52 -11.99
C PRO A 269 10.49 -1.38 -12.99
N ALA A 270 10.11 -0.14 -12.68
CA ALA A 270 10.37 1.01 -13.54
C ALA A 270 11.86 1.31 -13.71
N ALA A 271 12.67 1.09 -12.68
CA ALA A 271 14.13 1.25 -12.76
C ALA A 271 14.80 0.21 -13.65
N VAL A 272 14.22 -1.01 -13.74
CA VAL A 272 14.75 -2.12 -14.54
C VAL A 272 14.23 -2.09 -15.98
N LEU A 273 12.93 -1.84 -16.16
CA LEU A 273 12.24 -1.93 -17.44
C LEU A 273 12.11 -0.58 -18.17
N GLY A 274 12.33 0.52 -17.45
CA GLY A 274 12.00 1.87 -17.92
C GLY A 274 10.50 2.19 -17.85
N LEU A 275 10.17 3.47 -17.95
CA LEU A 275 8.78 3.94 -17.94
C LEU A 275 8.32 4.51 -19.29
N GLY A 276 9.24 4.85 -20.18
CA GLY A 276 8.89 5.61 -21.39
C GLY A 276 8.41 7.03 -21.08
N HIS A 277 7.61 7.61 -21.97
CA HIS A 277 7.06 8.96 -21.78
C HIS A 277 5.76 8.94 -20.95
N PRO A 278 5.51 9.96 -20.11
CA PRO A 278 4.27 10.05 -19.34
C PRO A 278 3.06 10.23 -20.26
N THR A 279 1.97 9.57 -19.93
CA THR A 279 0.69 9.75 -20.58
C THR A 279 -0.22 10.64 -19.72
N PRO A 280 -1.17 11.40 -20.31
CA PRO A 280 -2.10 12.19 -19.51
C PRO A 280 -2.86 11.39 -18.47
N PRO A 281 -3.34 10.16 -18.74
CA PRO A 281 -3.99 9.32 -17.75
C PRO A 281 -3.07 8.94 -16.57
N ASP A 282 -1.78 8.62 -16.80
CA ASP A 282 -0.82 8.35 -15.72
C ASP A 282 -0.70 9.53 -14.75
N LEU A 283 -0.67 10.75 -15.31
CA LEU A 283 -0.58 11.98 -14.53
C LEU A 283 -1.82 12.19 -13.67
N VAL A 284 -3.02 11.91 -14.19
CA VAL A 284 -4.28 12.00 -13.43
C VAL A 284 -4.21 11.08 -12.21
N VAL A 285 -3.85 9.81 -12.38
CA VAL A 285 -3.75 8.85 -11.26
C VAL A 285 -2.73 9.32 -10.23
N ALA A 286 -1.55 9.77 -10.68
CA ALA A 286 -0.47 10.21 -9.80
C ALA A 286 -0.85 11.47 -9.01
N TYR A 287 -1.50 12.45 -9.62
CA TYR A 287 -1.98 13.65 -8.93
C TYR A 287 -3.11 13.36 -7.96
N PHE A 288 -4.05 12.47 -8.30
CA PHE A 288 -5.08 12.04 -7.36
C PHE A 288 -4.49 11.34 -6.13
N TYR A 289 -3.52 10.44 -6.32
CA TYR A 289 -2.83 9.81 -5.19
C TYR A 289 -2.12 10.84 -4.31
N ALA A 290 -1.28 11.69 -4.88
CA ALA A 290 -0.54 12.70 -4.13
C ALA A 290 -1.47 13.70 -3.42
N GLY A 291 -2.51 14.15 -4.11
CA GLY A 291 -3.51 15.07 -3.57
C GLY A 291 -4.33 14.48 -2.43
N LEU A 292 -4.86 13.27 -2.59
CA LEU A 292 -5.61 12.59 -1.52
C LEU A 292 -4.74 12.25 -0.32
N LEU A 293 -3.49 11.84 -0.54
CA LEU A 293 -2.54 11.61 0.55
C LEU A 293 -2.29 12.90 1.35
N LEU A 294 -2.05 14.02 0.65
CA LEU A 294 -1.84 15.32 1.29
C LEU A 294 -3.08 15.75 2.08
N VAL A 295 -4.28 15.60 1.53
CA VAL A 295 -5.55 15.90 2.21
C VAL A 295 -5.71 15.02 3.45
N ALA A 296 -5.54 13.69 3.32
CA ALA A 296 -5.68 12.75 4.42
C ALA A 296 -4.75 13.09 5.59
N LEU A 297 -3.47 13.32 5.30
CA LEU A 297 -2.47 13.65 6.33
C LEU A 297 -2.70 15.03 6.94
N SER A 298 -3.09 16.02 6.15
CA SER A 298 -3.39 17.38 6.65
C SER A 298 -4.57 17.36 7.61
N VAL A 299 -5.67 16.70 7.23
CA VAL A 299 -6.86 16.57 8.07
C VAL A 299 -6.55 15.76 9.32
N ALA A 300 -5.82 14.64 9.19
CA ALA A 300 -5.40 13.82 10.32
C ALA A 300 -4.53 14.62 11.31
N TYR A 301 -3.59 15.41 10.82
CA TYR A 301 -2.69 16.23 11.65
C TYR A 301 -3.42 17.33 12.41
N VAL A 302 -4.29 18.09 11.71
CA VAL A 302 -5.06 19.19 12.30
C VAL A 302 -6.08 18.63 13.31
N GLY A 303 -6.84 17.60 12.91
CA GLY A 303 -7.87 16.97 13.72
C GLY A 303 -7.35 16.04 14.84
N ARG A 304 -6.03 15.76 14.88
CA ARG A 304 -5.45 14.67 15.72
C ARG A 304 -6.16 13.35 15.51
N GLY A 305 -6.53 13.08 14.25
CA GLY A 305 -7.28 11.90 13.87
C GLY A 305 -8.20 12.17 12.68
N LEU A 306 -8.96 11.16 12.28
CA LEU A 306 -9.91 11.21 11.18
C LEU A 306 -11.32 10.98 11.69
N GLY A 307 -12.19 11.97 11.56
CA GLY A 307 -13.63 11.83 11.85
C GLY A 307 -14.42 11.41 10.61
N ARG A 308 -15.72 11.16 10.79
CA ARG A 308 -16.63 10.74 9.70
C ARG A 308 -16.61 11.67 8.49
N LEU A 309 -16.58 12.98 8.73
CA LEU A 309 -16.54 13.97 7.62
C LEU A 309 -15.26 13.82 6.80
N ALA A 310 -14.11 13.64 7.46
CA ALA A 310 -12.84 13.37 6.77
C ALA A 310 -12.93 12.06 5.97
N GLY A 311 -13.53 11.03 6.54
CA GLY A 311 -13.79 9.78 5.85
C GLY A 311 -14.65 9.96 4.59
N VAL A 312 -15.73 10.72 4.68
CA VAL A 312 -16.59 11.04 3.52
C VAL A 312 -15.81 11.78 2.44
N VAL A 313 -14.99 12.77 2.82
CA VAL A 313 -14.15 13.52 1.86
C VAL A 313 -13.21 12.58 1.09
N LEU A 314 -12.57 11.62 1.75
CA LEU A 314 -11.68 10.66 1.11
C LEU A 314 -12.45 9.71 0.16
N VAL A 315 -13.62 9.23 0.56
CA VAL A 315 -14.46 8.36 -0.28
C VAL A 315 -14.99 9.12 -1.51
N VAL A 316 -15.45 10.36 -1.32
CA VAL A 316 -15.88 11.23 -2.43
C VAL A 316 -14.69 11.53 -3.36
N GLY A 317 -13.50 11.76 -2.80
CA GLY A 317 -12.27 11.93 -3.58
C GLY A 317 -11.95 10.72 -4.47
N TYR A 318 -12.17 9.49 -3.96
CA TYR A 318 -12.06 8.29 -4.79
C TYR A 318 -13.15 8.23 -5.88
N GLY A 319 -14.39 8.60 -5.56
CA GLY A 319 -15.45 8.71 -6.56
C GLY A 319 -15.09 9.69 -7.69
N ALA A 320 -14.52 10.86 -7.33
CA ALA A 320 -14.01 11.82 -8.30
C ALA A 320 -12.87 11.26 -9.15
N PHE A 321 -11.95 10.49 -8.52
CA PHE A 321 -10.90 9.76 -9.24
C PHE A 321 -11.49 8.80 -10.28
N VAL A 322 -12.43 7.94 -9.88
CA VAL A 322 -13.07 6.98 -10.79
C VAL A 322 -13.73 7.69 -11.98
N ILE A 323 -14.44 8.79 -11.74
CA ILE A 323 -15.03 9.60 -12.82
C ILE A 323 -13.93 10.13 -13.74
N ALA A 324 -12.89 10.76 -13.18
CA ALA A 324 -11.83 11.41 -13.96
C ALA A 324 -11.02 10.44 -14.84
N VAL A 325 -10.89 9.16 -14.45
CA VAL A 325 -10.16 8.15 -15.27
C VAL A 325 -11.09 7.41 -16.24
N SER A 326 -12.42 7.57 -16.09
CA SER A 326 -13.43 6.92 -16.94
C SER A 326 -13.93 7.82 -18.09
N THR A 327 -13.64 9.14 -18.02
CA THR A 327 -13.97 10.13 -19.05
C THR A 327 -12.79 10.42 -19.96
#